data_1be8c223bc7fa7a62c67630ddc899a41
#
_entry.id   1be8c223bc7fa7a62c67630ddc899a41
#
_cell.length_a   1.000
_cell.length_b   1.000
_cell.length_c   1.000
_cell.angle_alpha   90.00
_cell.angle_beta   90.00
_cell.angle_gamma   90.00
#
_symmetry.space_group_name_H-M   'P 1'
#
loop_
_entity.id
_entity.type
_entity.pdbx_description
1 polymer ?
#
loop_
_entity_poly.entity_id
_entity_poly.type
_entity_poly.pdbx_seq_one_letter_code
_entity_poly.pdbx_strand_id
1 'polypeptide(L)'
;MSFRTSFLACSLKQFPELSRDFEGASAKTRVHFAIVAFRNHTQAAIDNHDRGRLLELFVMADRVLACAYPKMRSLFHVVYVEDLHFHDQCTLRSWAIELLTPRFREERARSLPGLPVDVK
;
A
#
# COMPACT_ATOMS: atom_id res chain seq x y z
N MET A 1 6.52 19.69 9.36
CA MET A 1 6.53 18.23 9.62
C MET A 1 6.82 17.50 8.33
N SER A 2 7.72 16.53 8.38
CA SER A 2 8.07 15.81 7.17
C SER A 2 6.95 14.84 6.79
N PHE A 3 6.94 14.43 5.53
CA PHE A 3 5.96 13.44 5.09
C PHE A 3 6.09 12.14 5.88
N ARG A 4 7.34 11.72 6.16
CA ARG A 4 7.58 10.51 6.93
C ARG A 4 6.93 10.58 8.32
N THR A 5 7.08 11.70 9.00
CA THR A 5 6.49 11.88 10.33
C THR A 5 4.96 11.84 10.25
N SER A 6 4.40 12.51 9.25
CA SER A 6 2.95 12.51 9.06
C SER A 6 2.43 11.12 8.71
N PHE A 7 3.19 10.39 7.88
CA PHE A 7 2.81 9.04 7.49
C PHE A 7 2.79 8.11 8.71
N LEU A 8 3.83 8.20 9.55
CA LEU A 8 3.89 7.36 10.74
C LEU A 8 2.76 7.67 11.74
N ALA A 9 2.46 8.95 11.92
CA ALA A 9 1.37 9.34 12.81
C ALA A 9 0.02 8.86 12.28
N CYS A 10 -0.19 9.00 10.99
CA CYS A 10 -1.43 8.55 10.37
C CYS A 10 -1.55 7.03 10.44
N SER A 11 -0.44 6.32 10.24
CA SER A 11 -0.42 4.87 10.30
C SER A 11 -0.76 4.36 11.69
N LEU A 12 -0.23 5.00 12.73
CA LEU A 12 -0.56 4.63 14.11
C LEU A 12 -2.05 4.81 14.39
N LYS A 13 -2.63 5.86 13.83
CA LYS A 13 -4.05 6.13 14.01
C LYS A 13 -4.90 5.09 13.32
N GLN A 14 -4.51 4.69 12.11
CA GLN A 14 -5.26 3.70 11.33
C GLN A 14 -5.00 2.26 11.77
N PHE A 15 -3.80 2.00 12.27
CA PHE A 15 -3.38 0.66 12.66
C PHE A 15 -2.80 0.69 14.07
N PRO A 16 -3.65 0.78 15.11
CA PRO A 16 -3.17 0.95 16.50
C PRO A 16 -2.20 -0.12 16.97
N GLU A 17 -2.24 -1.29 16.38
CA GLU A 17 -1.32 -2.38 16.75
C GLU A 17 0.14 -2.01 16.52
N LEU A 18 0.39 -1.02 15.68
CA LEU A 18 1.75 -0.57 15.40
C LEU A 18 2.44 0.06 16.61
N SER A 19 1.67 0.48 17.61
CA SER A 19 2.29 1.10 18.77
C SER A 19 3.29 0.16 19.43
N ARG A 20 2.98 -1.12 19.45
CA ARG A 20 3.87 -2.12 20.03
C ARG A 20 5.10 -2.32 19.14
N ASP A 21 4.88 -2.41 17.84
CA ASP A 21 5.98 -2.63 16.89
C ASP A 21 6.92 -1.43 16.83
N PHE A 22 6.43 -0.24 17.15
CA PHE A 22 7.24 0.97 17.09
C PHE A 22 8.13 1.15 18.31
N GLU A 23 7.85 0.45 19.40
CA GLU A 23 8.67 0.55 20.60
C GLU A 23 10.11 0.13 20.32
N GLY A 24 11.06 1.01 20.60
CA GLY A 24 12.46 0.71 20.40
C GLY A 24 12.94 0.68 18.96
N ALA A 25 12.06 0.91 18.02
CA ALA A 25 12.42 0.84 16.60
C ALA A 25 12.92 2.19 16.08
N SER A 26 13.87 2.15 15.15
CA SER A 26 14.35 3.36 14.50
C SER A 26 13.25 3.89 13.56
N ALA A 27 13.38 5.14 13.12
CA ALA A 27 12.41 5.72 12.20
C ALA A 27 12.30 4.91 10.91
N LYS A 28 13.41 4.43 10.40
CA LYS A 28 13.42 3.62 9.18
C LYS A 28 12.65 2.31 9.38
N THR A 29 12.87 1.65 10.50
CA THR A 29 12.19 0.41 10.81
C THR A 29 10.70 0.64 11.03
N ARG A 30 10.33 1.76 11.65
CA ARG A 30 8.92 2.10 11.85
C ARG A 30 8.20 2.30 10.52
N VAL A 31 8.87 2.94 9.54
CA VAL A 31 8.28 3.11 8.22
C VAL A 31 8.01 1.75 7.58
N HIS A 32 8.97 0.83 7.70
CA HIS A 32 8.79 -0.51 7.15
C HIS A 32 7.60 -1.22 7.80
N PHE A 33 7.53 -1.20 9.13
CA PHE A 33 6.41 -1.83 9.86
C PHE A 33 5.08 -1.22 9.45
N ALA A 34 5.04 0.11 9.28
CA ALA A 34 3.81 0.80 8.89
C ALA A 34 3.35 0.35 7.51
N ILE A 35 4.28 0.21 6.56
CA ILE A 35 3.92 -0.21 5.21
C ILE A 35 3.43 -1.67 5.21
N VAL A 36 4.07 -2.53 5.99
CA VAL A 36 3.64 -3.93 6.10
C VAL A 36 2.23 -4.01 6.70
N ALA A 37 1.94 -3.23 7.74
CA ALA A 37 0.61 -3.20 8.34
C ALA A 37 -0.42 -2.70 7.33
N PHE A 38 -0.06 -1.67 6.58
CA PHE A 38 -0.91 -1.11 5.55
C PHE A 38 -1.24 -2.19 4.52
N ARG A 39 -0.23 -2.91 4.07
CA ARG A 39 -0.40 -3.99 3.10
C ARG A 39 -1.31 -5.09 3.66
N ASN A 40 -1.10 -5.49 4.90
CA ASN A 40 -1.89 -6.54 5.51
C ASN A 40 -3.36 -6.15 5.66
N HIS A 41 -3.62 -4.90 6.05
CA HIS A 41 -4.99 -4.43 6.16
C HIS A 41 -5.66 -4.30 4.80
N THR A 42 -4.90 -3.88 3.78
CA THR A 42 -5.43 -3.79 2.43
C THR A 42 -5.77 -5.17 1.89
N GLN A 43 -4.86 -6.14 2.09
CA GLN A 43 -5.11 -7.49 1.62
C GLN A 43 -6.33 -8.09 2.32
N ALA A 44 -6.47 -7.86 3.62
CA ALA A 44 -7.64 -8.35 4.35
C ALA A 44 -8.93 -7.75 3.81
N ALA A 45 -8.92 -6.46 3.46
CA ALA A 45 -10.10 -5.81 2.90
C ALA A 45 -10.45 -6.41 1.53
N ILE A 46 -9.43 -6.74 0.73
CA ILE A 46 -9.66 -7.40 -0.56
C ILE A 46 -10.25 -8.78 -0.33
N ASP A 47 -9.65 -9.56 0.55
CA ASP A 47 -10.07 -10.93 0.79
C ASP A 47 -11.46 -11.02 1.41
N ASN A 48 -11.81 -10.05 2.23
CA ASN A 48 -13.13 -10.02 2.88
C ASN A 48 -14.17 -9.22 2.10
N HIS A 49 -13.79 -8.74 0.93
CA HIS A 49 -14.68 -7.96 0.08
C HIS A 49 -15.22 -6.72 0.79
N ASP A 50 -14.37 -6.08 1.58
CA ASP A 50 -14.75 -4.90 2.34
C ASP A 50 -14.48 -3.65 1.49
N ARG A 51 -15.45 -3.30 0.68
CA ARG A 51 -15.32 -2.21 -0.29
C ARG A 51 -15.04 -0.87 0.37
N GLY A 52 -15.77 -0.56 1.43
CA GLY A 52 -15.61 0.72 2.11
C GLY A 52 -14.22 0.90 2.70
N ARG A 53 -13.74 -0.13 3.37
CA ARG A 53 -12.40 -0.09 3.95
C ARG A 53 -11.33 -0.03 2.86
N LEU A 54 -11.53 -0.78 1.79
CA LEU A 54 -10.56 -0.80 0.70
C LEU A 54 -10.44 0.57 0.03
N LEU A 55 -11.57 1.26 -0.16
CA LEU A 55 -11.52 2.60 -0.74
C LEU A 55 -10.73 3.57 0.14
N GLU A 56 -10.91 3.51 1.45
CA GLU A 56 -10.15 4.34 2.37
C GLU A 56 -8.67 4.05 2.25
N LEU A 57 -8.30 2.78 2.20
CA LEU A 57 -6.91 2.38 2.13
C LEU A 57 -6.28 2.77 0.79
N PHE A 58 -7.03 2.67 -0.30
CA PHE A 58 -6.53 3.07 -1.61
C PHE A 58 -6.33 4.59 -1.71
N VAL A 59 -7.18 5.37 -1.06
CA VAL A 59 -6.99 6.83 -1.02
C VAL A 59 -5.68 7.14 -0.28
N MET A 60 -5.43 6.44 0.80
CA MET A 60 -4.21 6.61 1.57
C MET A 60 -2.98 6.20 0.75
N ALA A 61 -3.08 5.08 0.02
CA ALA A 61 -2.00 4.62 -0.85
C ALA A 61 -1.70 5.64 -1.95
N ASP A 62 -2.75 6.21 -2.54
CA ASP A 62 -2.58 7.22 -3.57
C ASP A 62 -1.80 8.42 -3.05
N ARG A 63 -2.09 8.83 -1.82
CA ARG A 63 -1.41 9.95 -1.21
C ARG A 63 0.08 9.63 -0.99
N VAL A 64 0.38 8.40 -0.58
CA VAL A 64 1.77 7.99 -0.40
C VAL A 64 2.51 8.05 -1.74
N LEU A 65 1.89 7.52 -2.79
CA LEU A 65 2.52 7.52 -4.12
C LEU A 65 2.72 8.93 -4.66
N ALA A 66 1.84 9.85 -4.28
CA ALA A 66 1.95 11.23 -4.75
C ALA A 66 3.00 12.03 -4.00
N CYS A 67 3.17 11.76 -2.71
CA CYS A 67 3.94 12.65 -1.83
C CYS A 67 5.23 12.09 -1.27
N ALA A 68 5.43 10.79 -1.32
CA ALA A 68 6.60 10.18 -0.70
C ALA A 68 7.89 10.53 -1.44
N TYR A 69 8.96 10.73 -0.68
CA TYR A 69 10.27 10.93 -1.28
C TYR A 69 10.75 9.61 -1.91
N PRO A 70 11.74 9.67 -2.82
CA PRO A 70 12.08 8.50 -3.66
C PRO A 70 12.37 7.21 -2.91
N LYS A 71 13.13 7.27 -1.84
CA LYS A 71 13.46 6.04 -1.08
C LYS A 71 12.23 5.41 -0.47
N MET A 72 11.35 6.21 0.09
CA MET A 72 10.13 5.71 0.70
C MET A 72 9.18 5.18 -0.36
N ARG A 73 9.12 5.86 -1.51
CA ARG A 73 8.27 5.42 -2.60
C ARG A 73 8.72 4.06 -3.13
N SER A 74 10.05 3.85 -3.25
CA SER A 74 10.59 2.57 -3.69
C SER A 74 10.25 1.46 -2.70
N LEU A 75 10.38 1.73 -1.42
CA LEU A 75 10.06 0.76 -0.39
C LEU A 75 8.57 0.43 -0.43
N PHE A 76 7.72 1.45 -0.56
CA PHE A 76 6.28 1.27 -0.65
C PHE A 76 5.91 0.43 -1.87
N HIS A 77 6.57 0.66 -2.99
CA HIS A 77 6.33 -0.11 -4.21
C HIS A 77 6.62 -1.60 -3.97
N VAL A 78 7.78 -1.92 -3.42
CA VAL A 78 8.18 -3.30 -3.21
C VAL A 78 7.33 -4.01 -2.15
N VAL A 79 7.11 -3.35 -1.02
CA VAL A 79 6.46 -3.99 0.11
C VAL A 79 4.94 -3.98 -0.01
N TYR A 80 4.38 -2.96 -0.63
CA TYR A 80 2.93 -2.81 -0.72
C TYR A 80 2.40 -3.13 -2.12
N VAL A 81 2.86 -2.38 -3.12
CA VAL A 81 2.28 -2.49 -4.46
C VAL A 81 2.51 -3.87 -5.07
N GLU A 82 3.73 -4.35 -5.00
CA GLU A 82 4.06 -5.66 -5.60
C GLU A 82 3.53 -6.83 -4.79
N ASP A 83 3.31 -6.61 -3.51
CA ASP A 83 2.94 -7.72 -2.62
C ASP A 83 1.43 -7.90 -2.45
N LEU A 84 0.62 -7.03 -3.05
CA LEU A 84 -0.83 -7.19 -3.00
C LEU A 84 -1.29 -8.19 -4.05
N HIS A 85 -2.18 -9.08 -3.65
CA HIS A 85 -2.70 -10.12 -4.52
C HIS A 85 -4.12 -9.80 -4.96
N PHE A 86 -4.28 -9.44 -6.23
CA PHE A 86 -5.58 -9.18 -6.82
C PHE A 86 -6.05 -10.34 -7.69
N HIS A 87 -5.12 -11.19 -8.13
CA HIS A 87 -5.45 -12.24 -9.05
C HIS A 87 -5.62 -13.53 -8.31
N ASP A 88 -6.70 -14.20 -8.55
CA ASP A 88 -6.79 -15.56 -8.19
C ASP A 88 -7.64 -16.20 -9.26
N GLN A 89 -7.71 -17.49 -9.22
CA GLN A 89 -8.35 -18.23 -10.29
C GLN A 89 -9.86 -18.13 -10.25
N CYS A 90 -10.39 -17.67 -9.14
CA CYS A 90 -11.82 -17.57 -8.99
C CYS A 90 -12.36 -16.18 -9.22
N THR A 91 -11.54 -15.25 -9.58
CA THR A 91 -11.91 -13.86 -9.78
C THR A 91 -12.49 -13.20 -8.52
N LEU A 92 -12.34 -13.82 -7.37
CA LEU A 92 -12.90 -13.28 -6.14
C LEU A 92 -12.24 -11.97 -5.72
N ARG A 93 -11.05 -11.71 -6.21
CA ARG A 93 -10.31 -10.49 -5.87
C ARG A 93 -10.28 -9.49 -7.01
N SER A 94 -10.74 -9.87 -8.20
CA SER A 94 -10.65 -8.98 -9.36
C SER A 94 -11.47 -7.71 -9.22
N TRP A 95 -12.53 -7.75 -8.41
CA TRP A 95 -13.37 -6.58 -8.18
C TRP A 95 -12.54 -5.42 -7.61
N ALA A 96 -11.51 -5.72 -6.84
CA ALA A 96 -10.71 -4.71 -6.19
C ALA A 96 -9.88 -3.89 -7.19
N ILE A 97 -9.55 -4.48 -8.33
CA ILE A 97 -8.76 -3.77 -9.34
C ILE A 97 -9.50 -2.55 -9.86
N GLU A 98 -10.81 -2.63 -9.93
CA GLU A 98 -11.60 -1.51 -10.42
C GLU A 98 -11.61 -0.31 -9.48
N LEU A 99 -11.25 -0.53 -8.23
CA LEU A 99 -11.20 0.53 -7.24
C LEU A 99 -9.85 1.24 -7.18
N LEU A 100 -8.86 0.74 -7.92
CA LEU A 100 -7.54 1.35 -7.92
C LEU A 100 -7.58 2.75 -8.51
N THR A 101 -6.87 3.68 -7.87
CA THR A 101 -6.75 5.03 -8.42
C THR A 101 -5.87 4.96 -9.67
N PRO A 102 -5.97 5.95 -10.57
CA PRO A 102 -5.11 5.96 -11.77
C PRO A 102 -3.62 5.91 -11.43
N ARG A 103 -3.21 6.63 -10.39
CA ARG A 103 -1.80 6.64 -9.98
C ARG A 103 -1.34 5.27 -9.50
N PHE A 104 -2.20 4.57 -8.75
CA PHE A 104 -1.89 3.23 -8.25
C PHE A 104 -1.84 2.24 -9.41
N ARG A 105 -2.76 2.34 -10.38
CA ARG A 105 -2.76 1.47 -11.55
C ARG A 105 -1.46 1.59 -12.32
N GLU A 106 -1.00 2.82 -12.50
CA GLU A 106 0.23 3.08 -13.21
C GLU A 106 1.43 2.51 -12.46
N GLU A 107 1.45 2.70 -11.15
CA GLU A 107 2.54 2.19 -10.33
C GLU A 107 2.58 0.66 -10.35
N ARG A 108 1.42 0.04 -10.27
CA ARG A 108 1.32 -1.43 -10.29
C ARG A 108 1.76 -2.00 -11.63
N ALA A 109 1.41 -1.33 -12.71
CA ALA A 109 1.75 -1.79 -14.04
C ALA A 109 3.26 -1.87 -14.26
N ARG A 110 4.02 -1.06 -13.58
CA ARG A 110 5.48 -1.06 -13.73
C ARG A 110 6.14 -2.34 -13.23
N SER A 111 5.48 -3.06 -12.33
CA SER A 111 6.08 -4.25 -11.75
C SER A 111 5.47 -5.54 -12.24
N LEU A 112 4.42 -5.49 -13.06
CA LEU A 112 3.77 -6.71 -13.51
C LEU A 112 4.58 -7.36 -14.64
N PRO A 113 5.00 -8.62 -14.44
CA PRO A 113 5.77 -9.30 -15.47
C PRO A 113 4.87 -9.62 -16.66
N GLY A 114 5.45 -9.62 -17.81
CA GLY A 114 4.70 -9.95 -19.02
C GLY A 114 3.94 -8.82 -19.65
N LEU A 115 3.82 -7.68 -18.98
CA LEU A 115 3.20 -6.54 -19.58
C LEU A 115 4.18 -5.87 -20.53
N PRO A 116 3.69 -5.40 -21.66
CA PRO A 116 4.58 -4.71 -22.60
C PRO A 116 4.88 -3.34 -22.09
N VAL A 117 5.70 -3.28 -21.12
CA VAL A 117 6.02 -2.09 -20.46
C VAL A 117 6.62 -1.10 -21.31
N ASP A 118 7.36 -1.53 -22.19
CA ASP A 118 8.04 -0.62 -22.96
C ASP A 118 7.38 -0.29 -24.11
N VAL A 119 6.37 -0.71 -24.17
CA VAL A 119 5.61 -0.39 -25.17
C VAL A 119 5.58 0.94 -25.45
N LYS A 120 6.00 0.97 -25.44
CA LYS A 120 6.04 1.91 -25.48
C LYS A 120 6.40 2.25 -26.13
#